data_818e6e187e8d815829ef455c0a337781
#
_entry.id   818e6e187e8d815829ef455c0a337781
#
_cell.length_a   1.000
_cell.length_b   1.000
_cell.length_c   1.000
_cell.angle_alpha   90.00
_cell.angle_beta   90.00
_cell.angle_gamma   90.00
#
_symmetry.space_group_name_H-M   'P 1'
#
loop_
_entity.id
_entity.type
_entity.pdbx_description
1 polymer ?
#
loop_
_entity_poly.entity_id
_entity_poly.type
_entity_poly.pdbx_seq_one_letter_code
_entity_poly.pdbx_strand_id
1 'polypeptide(L)'
;MFTKMMKAKRRLLLFIGFVFVHACIFAQDNAKVSVGILNGPSCIPIVQMMDSEAENYSFEKYADPQGLLPKLLKNEVQIGFLPLNVAAKVYNSSNRKIKCIAITGTGNLSLITKNKTIKRLSQLNGKSVSIAGQGATPEYIFRFLLEKNNLSYTTEKKDNNSVLFDFSIPTANLVPALISGKIDYAIVPEPFSTIATIKDESILVAIDLQQEFEDITKKGNTFPLTVLVATKDFCEKNPAEVQKFLTKYEKSYESVVKNPAKAGKLCEELDLGLAAGVVTKSIPKANYTFVNAADGKESCEELLNIFLESEKSSIGGKLPDSGFYFEK
;
A
#
# COMPACT_ATOMS: atom_id res chain seq x y z
N MET A 1 -40.70 -54.47 37.85
CA MET A 1 -39.65 -54.53 36.79
C MET A 1 -39.73 -53.39 35.78
N PHE A 2 -40.92 -52.91 35.40
CA PHE A 2 -41.14 -51.85 34.44
C PHE A 2 -40.61 -50.46 34.85
N THR A 3 -40.67 -50.10 36.13
CA THR A 3 -40.26 -48.74 36.65
C THR A 3 -38.78 -48.52 36.66
N LYS A 4 -37.94 -49.57 36.73
CA LYS A 4 -36.46 -49.42 36.65
C LYS A 4 -35.95 -49.18 35.21
N MET A 5 -36.64 -49.78 34.20
CA MET A 5 -36.29 -49.56 32.79
C MET A 5 -36.60 -48.15 32.29
N MET A 6 -37.69 -47.53 32.77
CA MET A 6 -38.00 -46.14 32.37
C MET A 6 -37.02 -45.11 32.93
N LYS A 7 -36.49 -45.30 34.15
CA LYS A 7 -35.46 -44.41 34.71
C LYS A 7 -34.11 -44.53 34.00
N ALA A 8 -33.75 -45.68 33.51
CA ALA A 8 -32.50 -45.88 32.72
C ALA A 8 -32.59 -45.22 31.33
N LYS A 9 -33.73 -45.36 30.62
CA LYS A 9 -33.96 -44.69 29.33
C LYS A 9 -33.97 -43.16 29.44
N ARG A 10 -34.51 -42.60 30.50
CA ARG A 10 -34.57 -41.16 30.75
C ARG A 10 -33.18 -40.56 31.09
N ARG A 11 -32.30 -41.32 31.77
CA ARG A 11 -30.90 -40.93 32.02
C ARG A 11 -30.03 -41.02 30.78
N LEU A 12 -30.26 -41.99 29.92
CA LEU A 12 -29.53 -42.15 28.64
C LEU A 12 -29.88 -41.03 27.64
N LEU A 13 -31.17 -40.63 27.58
CA LEU A 13 -31.60 -39.51 26.72
C LEU A 13 -31.05 -38.14 27.21
N LEU A 14 -30.89 -37.93 28.51
CA LEU A 14 -30.29 -36.71 29.07
C LEU A 14 -28.77 -36.68 28.80
N PHE A 15 -28.08 -37.81 28.77
CA PHE A 15 -26.64 -37.86 28.48
C PHE A 15 -26.35 -37.65 27.01
N ILE A 16 -27.18 -38.14 26.08
CA ILE A 16 -27.07 -37.93 24.64
C ILE A 16 -27.37 -36.46 24.28
N GLY A 17 -28.36 -35.81 24.95
CA GLY A 17 -28.65 -34.40 24.76
C GLY A 17 -27.49 -33.47 25.19
N PHE A 18 -26.75 -33.84 26.25
CA PHE A 18 -25.63 -33.02 26.75
C PHE A 18 -24.37 -33.14 25.89
N VAL A 19 -24.14 -34.28 25.25
CA VAL A 19 -23.00 -34.48 24.31
C VAL A 19 -23.26 -33.78 22.99
N PHE A 20 -24.51 -33.67 22.51
CA PHE A 20 -24.86 -32.97 21.29
C PHE A 20 -24.75 -31.43 21.40
N VAL A 21 -25.03 -30.88 22.59
CA VAL A 21 -24.89 -29.42 22.82
C VAL A 21 -23.41 -28.99 22.87
N HIS A 22 -22.46 -29.87 23.24
CA HIS A 22 -21.04 -29.56 23.23
C HIS A 22 -20.36 -29.76 21.85
N ALA A 23 -20.98 -30.51 20.93
CA ALA A 23 -20.43 -30.71 19.58
C ALA A 23 -20.77 -29.56 18.60
N CYS A 24 -21.73 -28.71 18.91
CA CYS A 24 -22.07 -27.57 18.07
C CYS A 24 -21.23 -26.30 18.33
N ILE A 25 -20.27 -26.33 19.27
CA ILE A 25 -19.48 -25.14 19.65
C ILE A 25 -18.14 -25.08 18.88
N PHE A 26 -17.77 -26.09 18.11
CA PHE A 26 -16.46 -26.15 17.42
C PHE A 26 -16.50 -26.12 15.89
N ALA A 27 -17.61 -25.81 15.27
CA ALA A 27 -17.62 -25.44 13.86
C ALA A 27 -17.65 -23.91 13.76
N GLN A 28 -16.63 -23.23 14.29
CA GLN A 28 -16.30 -21.91 13.84
C GLN A 28 -15.72 -22.10 12.44
N ASP A 29 -16.53 -21.88 11.41
CA ASP A 29 -16.10 -21.75 10.05
C ASP A 29 -15.03 -20.64 10.08
N ASN A 30 -13.75 -21.02 10.09
CA ASN A 30 -12.64 -20.09 10.03
C ASN A 30 -12.61 -19.51 8.63
N ALA A 31 -13.56 -18.61 8.33
CA ALA A 31 -13.52 -17.84 7.10
C ALA A 31 -12.14 -17.15 7.02
N LYS A 32 -11.43 -17.38 5.93
CA LYS A 32 -10.12 -16.74 5.70
C LYS A 32 -10.28 -15.22 5.75
N VAL A 33 -9.31 -14.55 6.34
CA VAL A 33 -9.24 -13.08 6.28
C VAL A 33 -8.87 -12.67 4.86
N SER A 34 -9.71 -11.85 4.22
CA SER A 34 -9.45 -11.36 2.88
C SER A 34 -8.51 -10.15 2.91
N VAL A 35 -7.43 -10.23 2.15
CA VAL A 35 -6.36 -9.23 2.07
C VAL A 35 -6.25 -8.72 0.63
N GLY A 36 -6.53 -7.43 0.44
CA GLY A 36 -6.38 -6.76 -0.86
C GLY A 36 -4.96 -6.23 -1.05
N ILE A 37 -4.29 -6.67 -2.10
CA ILE A 37 -2.96 -6.20 -2.49
C ILE A 37 -3.05 -5.41 -3.79
N LEU A 38 -2.26 -4.32 -3.90
CA LEU A 38 -2.14 -3.56 -5.13
C LEU A 38 -0.99 -4.12 -5.97
N ASN A 39 -1.18 -4.20 -7.28
CA ASN A 39 -0.11 -4.57 -8.20
C ASN A 39 1.07 -3.60 -8.08
N GLY A 40 2.30 -4.13 -8.03
CA GLY A 40 3.52 -3.33 -7.92
C GLY A 40 4.13 -3.36 -6.51
N PRO A 41 4.43 -2.21 -5.87
CA PRO A 41 5.24 -2.18 -4.64
C PRO A 41 4.69 -3.01 -3.48
N SER A 42 3.37 -3.00 -3.27
CA SER A 42 2.76 -3.57 -2.07
C SER A 42 2.72 -5.10 -2.03
N CYS A 43 2.82 -5.78 -3.19
CA CYS A 43 2.79 -7.24 -3.23
C CYS A 43 4.13 -7.89 -2.87
N ILE A 44 5.25 -7.17 -2.96
CA ILE A 44 6.58 -7.73 -2.71
C ILE A 44 6.81 -8.03 -1.22
N PRO A 45 6.60 -7.10 -0.26
CA PRO A 45 6.87 -7.38 1.16
C PRO A 45 6.02 -8.50 1.76
N ILE A 46 4.84 -8.77 1.20
CA ILE A 46 3.90 -9.78 1.71
C ILE A 46 4.06 -11.16 1.04
N VAL A 47 4.93 -11.29 0.03
CA VAL A 47 5.01 -12.50 -0.81
C VAL A 47 5.31 -13.77 -0.03
N GLN A 48 6.16 -13.71 1.00
CA GLN A 48 6.46 -14.88 1.83
C GLN A 48 5.22 -15.32 2.63
N MET A 49 4.40 -14.35 3.08
CA MET A 49 3.14 -14.65 3.76
C MET A 49 2.09 -15.21 2.79
N MET A 50 2.06 -14.76 1.54
CA MET A 50 1.18 -15.31 0.51
C MET A 50 1.47 -16.80 0.24
N ASP A 51 2.74 -17.17 0.27
CA ASP A 51 3.18 -18.57 0.10
C ASP A 51 2.86 -19.42 1.34
N SER A 52 3.20 -18.95 2.54
CA SER A 52 3.14 -19.78 3.75
C SER A 52 1.82 -19.75 4.52
N GLU A 53 0.92 -18.79 4.24
CA GLU A 53 -0.29 -18.55 5.04
C GLU A 53 -1.58 -18.60 4.22
N ALA A 54 -1.56 -19.21 3.05
CA ALA A 54 -2.71 -19.32 2.16
C ALA A 54 -3.91 -20.10 2.77
N GLU A 55 -3.70 -20.85 3.85
CA GLU A 55 -4.78 -21.51 4.59
C GLU A 55 -5.56 -20.52 5.48
N ASN A 56 -4.90 -19.50 6.00
CA ASN A 56 -5.46 -18.51 6.94
C ASN A 56 -5.96 -17.25 6.25
N TYR A 57 -5.36 -16.88 5.12
CA TYR A 57 -5.63 -15.63 4.39
C TYR A 57 -5.96 -15.90 2.94
N SER A 58 -6.86 -15.07 2.40
CA SER A 58 -7.17 -15.00 0.97
C SER A 58 -6.59 -13.70 0.41
N PHE A 59 -5.72 -13.80 -0.59
CA PHE A 59 -5.06 -12.63 -1.18
C PHE A 59 -5.69 -12.30 -2.54
N GLU A 60 -6.23 -11.09 -2.67
CA GLU A 60 -6.86 -10.60 -3.89
C GLU A 60 -6.02 -9.46 -4.51
N LYS A 61 -5.71 -9.57 -5.80
CA LYS A 61 -4.93 -8.58 -6.54
C LYS A 61 -5.82 -7.51 -7.15
N TYR A 62 -5.48 -6.24 -6.96
CA TYR A 62 -6.15 -5.08 -7.54
C TYR A 62 -5.16 -4.23 -8.33
N ALA A 63 -5.59 -3.67 -9.45
CA ALA A 63 -4.74 -2.84 -10.30
C ALA A 63 -4.38 -1.50 -9.63
N ASP A 64 -5.32 -0.96 -8.86
CA ASP A 64 -5.24 0.36 -8.22
C ASP A 64 -6.14 0.44 -6.97
N PRO A 65 -6.04 1.52 -6.18
CA PRO A 65 -6.90 1.74 -5.02
C PRO A 65 -8.39 1.83 -5.34
N GLN A 66 -8.79 2.29 -6.54
CA GLN A 66 -10.18 2.45 -6.93
C GLN A 66 -10.91 1.11 -6.96
N GLY A 67 -10.23 0.05 -7.39
CA GLY A 67 -10.77 -1.32 -7.37
C GLY A 67 -10.89 -1.89 -5.95
N LEU A 68 -9.94 -1.59 -5.06
CA LEU A 68 -9.89 -2.10 -3.69
C LEU A 68 -10.87 -1.38 -2.73
N LEU A 69 -11.00 -0.06 -2.85
CA LEU A 69 -11.75 0.77 -1.90
C LEU A 69 -13.20 0.34 -1.70
N PRO A 70 -14.00 0.05 -2.76
CA PRO A 70 -15.38 -0.43 -2.57
C PRO A 70 -15.46 -1.72 -1.75
N LYS A 71 -14.47 -2.61 -1.89
CA LYS A 71 -14.40 -3.89 -1.17
C LYS A 71 -14.11 -3.70 0.31
N LEU A 72 -13.15 -2.83 0.65
CA LEU A 72 -12.87 -2.41 2.03
C LEU A 72 -14.11 -1.75 2.67
N LEU A 73 -14.75 -0.80 1.98
CA LEU A 73 -15.90 -0.07 2.52
C LEU A 73 -17.14 -0.95 2.76
N LYS A 74 -17.27 -2.06 2.03
CA LYS A 74 -18.31 -3.08 2.22
C LYS A 74 -17.89 -4.22 3.16
N ASN A 75 -16.65 -4.18 3.69
CA ASN A 75 -16.06 -5.25 4.51
C ASN A 75 -15.97 -6.62 3.77
N GLU A 76 -15.94 -6.59 2.42
CA GLU A 76 -15.69 -7.77 1.60
C GLU A 76 -14.19 -8.14 1.63
N VAL A 77 -13.32 -7.14 1.78
CA VAL A 77 -11.89 -7.26 2.09
C VAL A 77 -11.64 -6.62 3.45
N GLN A 78 -10.98 -7.33 4.36
CA GLN A 78 -10.76 -6.86 5.73
C GLN A 78 -9.50 -6.03 5.89
N ILE A 79 -8.43 -6.37 5.15
CA ILE A 79 -7.13 -5.70 5.22
C ILE A 79 -6.69 -5.32 3.81
N GLY A 80 -6.06 -4.15 3.64
CA GLY A 80 -5.58 -3.75 2.31
C GLY A 80 -4.45 -2.72 2.38
N PHE A 81 -3.77 -2.54 1.25
CA PHE A 81 -2.71 -1.54 1.08
C PHE A 81 -3.26 -0.31 0.38
N LEU A 82 -2.96 0.87 0.92
CA LEU A 82 -3.35 2.15 0.33
C LEU A 82 -2.20 3.17 0.41
N PRO A 83 -2.13 4.14 -0.51
CA PRO A 83 -1.36 5.36 -0.27
C PRO A 83 -1.87 6.07 0.98
N LEU A 84 -0.96 6.67 1.77
CA LEU A 84 -1.32 7.26 3.06
C LEU A 84 -2.43 8.32 2.94
N ASN A 85 -2.32 9.23 1.98
CA ASN A 85 -3.31 10.29 1.79
C ASN A 85 -4.69 9.72 1.38
N VAL A 86 -4.71 8.67 0.56
CA VAL A 86 -5.95 7.98 0.18
C VAL A 86 -6.61 7.34 1.40
N ALA A 87 -5.82 6.68 2.27
CA ALA A 87 -6.32 6.12 3.52
C ALA A 87 -6.92 7.21 4.42
N ALA A 88 -6.22 8.35 4.60
CA ALA A 88 -6.71 9.49 5.38
C ALA A 88 -8.00 10.08 4.78
N LYS A 89 -8.05 10.28 3.46
CA LYS A 89 -9.23 10.79 2.74
C LYS A 89 -10.43 9.86 2.93
N VAL A 90 -10.22 8.57 2.77
CA VAL A 90 -11.29 7.56 2.94
C VAL A 90 -11.77 7.51 4.39
N TYR A 91 -10.88 7.54 5.36
CA TYR A 91 -11.24 7.62 6.77
C TYR A 91 -12.16 8.81 7.05
N ASN A 92 -11.76 10.00 6.60
CA ASN A 92 -12.50 11.25 6.82
C ASN A 92 -13.86 11.28 6.11
N SER A 93 -13.97 10.68 4.91
CA SER A 93 -15.19 10.74 4.08
C SER A 93 -16.14 9.56 4.27
N SER A 94 -15.70 8.45 4.86
CA SER A 94 -16.48 7.22 4.99
C SER A 94 -17.08 6.97 6.37
N ASN A 95 -17.16 7.99 7.23
CA ASN A 95 -17.52 7.82 8.63
C ASN A 95 -16.59 6.86 9.39
N ARG A 96 -15.26 6.98 9.15
CA ARG A 96 -14.21 6.21 9.86
C ARG A 96 -14.28 4.69 9.63
N LYS A 97 -14.68 4.26 8.43
CA LYS A 97 -14.86 2.81 8.14
C LYS A 97 -13.56 2.01 8.07
N ILE A 98 -12.41 2.65 8.01
CA ILE A 98 -11.10 1.99 8.00
C ILE A 98 -10.18 2.56 9.08
N LYS A 99 -9.17 1.80 9.49
CA LYS A 99 -8.07 2.26 10.34
C LYS A 99 -6.73 1.96 9.67
N CYS A 100 -5.75 2.83 9.85
CA CYS A 100 -4.36 2.54 9.54
C CYS A 100 -3.81 1.58 10.60
N ILE A 101 -3.21 0.47 10.19
CA ILE A 101 -2.67 -0.54 11.11
C ILE A 101 -1.13 -0.61 11.08
N ALA A 102 -0.49 -0.22 9.97
CA ALA A 102 0.96 -0.10 9.87
C ALA A 102 1.39 0.75 8.67
N ILE A 103 2.60 1.32 8.73
CA ILE A 103 3.35 1.85 7.59
C ILE A 103 4.17 0.70 7.01
N THR A 104 4.13 0.51 5.68
CA THR A 104 4.78 -0.62 4.99
C THR A 104 5.78 -0.22 3.90
N GLY A 105 5.81 1.04 3.55
CA GLY A 105 6.76 1.60 2.60
C GLY A 105 6.89 3.09 2.78
N THR A 106 8.11 3.57 2.61
CA THR A 106 8.44 4.99 2.64
C THR A 106 8.86 5.47 1.25
N GLY A 107 9.28 6.73 1.11
CA GLY A 107 9.57 7.35 -0.17
C GLY A 107 10.55 6.53 -1.03
N ASN A 108 10.07 6.16 -2.21
CA ASN A 108 10.84 5.43 -3.22
C ASN A 108 10.45 5.91 -4.63
N LEU A 109 10.10 7.18 -4.73
CA LEU A 109 9.66 7.81 -5.97
C LEU A 109 10.85 8.37 -6.74
N SER A 110 10.88 8.11 -8.04
CA SER A 110 11.93 8.57 -8.94
C SER A 110 11.35 9.22 -10.20
N LEU A 111 11.97 10.31 -10.65
CA LEU A 111 11.82 10.80 -12.02
C LEU A 111 12.72 9.98 -12.93
N ILE A 112 12.14 9.27 -13.88
CA ILE A 112 12.85 8.48 -14.89
C ILE A 112 12.69 9.12 -16.27
N THR A 113 13.74 9.09 -17.08
CA THR A 113 13.77 9.68 -18.43
C THR A 113 14.94 9.15 -19.25
N LYS A 114 14.88 9.30 -20.58
CA LYS A 114 16.02 9.11 -21.50
C LYS A 114 16.88 10.37 -21.65
N ASN A 115 16.39 11.52 -21.16
CA ASN A 115 17.09 12.78 -21.27
C ASN A 115 18.19 12.92 -20.20
N LYS A 116 19.44 12.70 -20.60
CA LYS A 116 20.61 12.76 -19.72
C LYS A 116 20.94 14.16 -19.16
N THR A 117 20.30 15.22 -19.68
CA THR A 117 20.56 16.59 -19.23
C THR A 117 19.75 16.97 -17.97
N ILE A 118 18.68 16.24 -17.65
CA ILE A 118 17.86 16.48 -16.48
C ILE A 118 18.61 16.01 -15.21
N LYS A 119 18.81 16.93 -14.28
CA LYS A 119 19.51 16.70 -13.00
C LYS A 119 18.84 17.40 -11.82
N ARG A 120 17.85 18.26 -12.06
CA ARG A 120 17.16 19.05 -11.04
C ARG A 120 15.76 19.43 -11.50
N LEU A 121 14.86 19.66 -10.56
CA LEU A 121 13.45 19.95 -10.79
C LEU A 121 13.22 21.16 -11.69
N SER A 122 14.06 22.21 -11.58
CA SER A 122 13.92 23.43 -12.38
C SER A 122 14.04 23.23 -13.89
N GLN A 123 14.66 22.12 -14.33
CA GLN A 123 14.78 21.78 -15.75
C GLN A 123 13.50 21.15 -16.33
N LEU A 124 12.50 20.92 -15.49
CA LEU A 124 11.19 20.39 -15.90
C LEU A 124 10.21 21.48 -16.35
N ASN A 125 10.55 22.78 -16.21
CA ASN A 125 9.72 23.86 -16.73
C ASN A 125 9.41 23.66 -18.21
N GLY A 126 8.13 23.85 -18.58
CA GLY A 126 7.62 23.62 -19.92
C GLY A 126 7.59 22.14 -20.36
N LYS A 127 7.83 21.20 -19.45
CA LYS A 127 7.78 19.76 -19.74
C LYS A 127 6.45 19.15 -19.27
N SER A 128 6.05 18.07 -19.96
CA SER A 128 4.97 17.21 -19.50
C SER A 128 5.57 16.03 -18.73
N VAL A 129 5.11 15.80 -17.52
CA VAL A 129 5.57 14.72 -16.65
C VAL A 129 4.38 13.80 -16.34
N SER A 130 4.48 12.55 -16.76
CA SER A 130 3.47 11.53 -16.44
C SER A 130 3.72 10.99 -15.03
N ILE A 131 2.65 10.94 -14.20
CA ILE A 131 2.78 10.64 -12.76
C ILE A 131 1.96 9.40 -12.41
N ALA A 132 2.57 8.48 -11.66
CA ALA A 132 1.89 7.32 -11.12
C ALA A 132 0.86 7.73 -10.07
N GLY A 133 -0.44 7.43 -10.32
CA GLY A 133 -1.51 7.57 -9.33
C GLY A 133 -2.02 9.00 -9.13
N GLN A 134 -2.96 9.43 -9.97
CA GLN A 134 -3.70 10.69 -9.77
C GLN A 134 -4.42 10.70 -8.42
N GLY A 135 -4.30 11.78 -7.66
CA GLY A 135 -4.91 11.93 -6.33
C GLY A 135 -4.23 11.10 -5.23
N ALA A 136 -3.08 10.49 -5.51
CA ALA A 136 -2.31 9.69 -4.56
C ALA A 136 -1.02 10.41 -4.12
N THR A 137 -0.33 9.84 -3.12
CA THR A 137 0.89 10.42 -2.55
C THR A 137 1.94 10.88 -3.58
N PRO A 138 2.22 10.14 -4.68
CA PRO A 138 3.22 10.60 -5.67
C PRO A 138 2.93 11.98 -6.26
N GLU A 139 1.67 12.27 -6.59
CA GLU A 139 1.28 13.58 -7.10
C GLU A 139 1.53 14.68 -6.09
N TYR A 140 1.09 14.50 -4.83
CA TYR A 140 1.20 15.54 -3.80
C TYR A 140 2.63 15.77 -3.33
N ILE A 141 3.47 14.74 -3.30
CA ILE A 141 4.91 14.90 -3.08
C ILE A 141 5.52 15.74 -4.19
N PHE A 142 5.21 15.45 -5.45
CA PHE A 142 5.77 16.21 -6.56
C PHE A 142 5.29 17.66 -6.57
N ARG A 143 4.01 17.93 -6.26
CA ARG A 143 3.49 19.30 -6.05
C ARG A 143 4.29 20.04 -4.99
N PHE A 144 4.44 19.45 -3.81
CA PHE A 144 5.22 20.03 -2.70
C PHE A 144 6.65 20.37 -3.11
N LEU A 145 7.34 19.43 -3.79
CA LEU A 145 8.71 19.64 -4.25
C LEU A 145 8.81 20.81 -5.27
N LEU A 146 7.87 20.92 -6.20
CA LEU A 146 7.82 22.02 -7.16
C LEU A 146 7.57 23.36 -6.46
N GLU A 147 6.58 23.42 -5.57
CA GLU A 147 6.24 24.62 -4.79
C GLU A 147 7.43 25.12 -3.97
N LYS A 148 8.15 24.24 -3.28
CA LYS A 148 9.34 24.56 -2.49
C LYS A 148 10.54 25.01 -3.35
N ASN A 149 10.56 24.64 -4.64
CA ASN A 149 11.54 25.11 -5.62
C ASN A 149 11.04 26.33 -6.43
N ASN A 150 9.91 26.97 -6.05
CA ASN A 150 9.28 28.09 -6.76
C ASN A 150 8.96 27.76 -8.23
N LEU A 151 8.55 26.53 -8.51
CA LEU A 151 8.15 26.07 -9.82
C LEU A 151 6.63 25.93 -9.91
N SER A 152 6.07 26.48 -10.99
CA SER A 152 4.64 26.36 -11.26
C SER A 152 4.31 25.02 -11.91
N TYR A 153 3.10 24.52 -11.66
CA TYR A 153 2.58 23.32 -12.33
C TYR A 153 1.12 23.52 -12.77
N THR A 154 0.67 22.69 -13.68
CA THR A 154 -0.71 22.70 -14.20
C THR A 154 -1.15 21.29 -14.53
N THR A 155 -2.45 21.01 -14.46
CA THR A 155 -3.08 19.77 -14.92
C THR A 155 -3.89 19.93 -16.19
N GLU A 156 -3.98 21.16 -16.71
CA GLU A 156 -4.90 21.48 -17.81
C GLU A 156 -4.17 21.56 -19.15
N LYS A 157 -3.37 22.59 -19.34
CA LYS A 157 -2.73 22.87 -20.63
C LYS A 157 -1.25 23.16 -20.47
N LYS A 158 -0.44 22.58 -21.35
CA LYS A 158 0.99 22.83 -21.40
C LYS A 158 1.28 24.30 -21.71
N ASP A 159 2.13 24.91 -20.90
CA ASP A 159 2.75 26.19 -21.15
C ASP A 159 4.28 26.11 -20.91
N ASN A 160 5.03 27.17 -21.27
CA ASN A 160 6.49 27.15 -21.17
C ASN A 160 7.01 27.48 -19.75
N ASN A 161 6.13 27.89 -18.85
CA ASN A 161 6.49 28.40 -17.51
C ASN A 161 6.06 27.44 -16.38
N SER A 162 5.35 26.35 -16.71
CA SER A 162 4.87 25.39 -15.72
C SER A 162 5.17 23.95 -16.13
N VAL A 163 5.20 23.06 -15.14
CA VAL A 163 5.28 21.61 -15.35
C VAL A 163 3.86 21.09 -15.58
N LEU A 164 3.60 20.48 -16.74
CA LEU A 164 2.31 19.83 -16.99
C LEU A 164 2.28 18.45 -16.32
N PHE A 165 1.33 18.22 -15.45
CA PHE A 165 1.05 16.90 -14.88
C PHE A 165 0.15 16.12 -15.85
N ASP A 166 0.63 14.96 -16.27
CA ASP A 166 -0.10 14.07 -17.16
C ASP A 166 -0.50 12.78 -16.44
N PHE A 167 -1.78 12.50 -16.39
CA PHE A 167 -2.38 11.29 -15.81
C PHE A 167 -3.10 10.42 -16.83
N SER A 168 -2.88 10.69 -18.12
CA SER A 168 -3.58 10.00 -19.22
C SER A 168 -3.17 8.52 -19.36
N ILE A 169 -2.03 8.12 -18.78
CA ILE A 169 -1.48 6.78 -18.87
C ILE A 169 -1.57 6.10 -17.49
N PRO A 170 -2.21 4.92 -17.38
CA PRO A 170 -2.22 4.13 -16.15
C PRO A 170 -0.81 3.77 -15.68
N THR A 171 -0.59 3.72 -14.35
CA THR A 171 0.72 3.48 -13.74
C THR A 171 1.47 2.28 -14.34
N ALA A 172 0.81 1.16 -14.56
CA ALA A 172 1.41 -0.04 -15.13
C ALA A 172 1.96 0.17 -16.57
N ASN A 173 1.47 1.17 -17.29
CA ASN A 173 1.82 1.45 -18.67
C ASN A 173 2.83 2.60 -18.83
N LEU A 174 3.24 3.27 -17.74
CA LEU A 174 4.20 4.39 -17.80
C LEU A 174 5.57 3.94 -18.33
N VAL A 175 6.09 2.82 -17.85
CA VAL A 175 7.36 2.29 -18.31
C VAL A 175 7.33 1.89 -19.79
N PRO A 176 6.35 1.11 -20.28
CA PRO A 176 6.21 0.86 -21.72
C PRO A 176 6.09 2.14 -22.56
N ALA A 177 5.35 3.15 -22.08
CA ALA A 177 5.19 4.43 -22.78
C ALA A 177 6.51 5.22 -22.88
N LEU A 178 7.32 5.21 -21.80
CA LEU A 178 8.64 5.84 -21.80
C LEU A 178 9.62 5.11 -22.73
N ILE A 179 9.63 3.78 -22.71
CA ILE A 179 10.47 2.96 -23.60
C ILE A 179 10.14 3.25 -25.07
N SER A 180 8.87 3.31 -25.43
CA SER A 180 8.42 3.59 -26.80
C SER A 180 8.57 5.05 -27.22
N GLY A 181 8.94 5.96 -26.33
CA GLY A 181 9.04 7.40 -26.61
C GLY A 181 7.69 8.12 -26.70
N LYS A 182 6.60 7.50 -26.24
CA LYS A 182 5.29 8.14 -26.15
C LYS A 182 5.26 9.24 -25.08
N ILE A 183 6.05 9.09 -24.03
CA ILE A 183 6.32 10.09 -23.00
C ILE A 183 7.82 10.24 -22.79
N ASP A 184 8.25 11.41 -22.32
CA ASP A 184 9.67 11.74 -22.09
C ASP A 184 10.06 11.65 -20.61
N TYR A 185 9.13 11.88 -19.69
CA TYR A 185 9.36 11.97 -18.25
C TYR A 185 8.27 11.24 -17.49
N ALA A 186 8.66 10.41 -16.55
CA ALA A 186 7.70 9.75 -15.67
C ALA A 186 8.15 9.76 -14.21
N ILE A 187 7.22 9.99 -13.28
CA ILE A 187 7.42 9.75 -11.85
C ILE A 187 6.78 8.42 -11.50
N VAL A 188 7.61 7.50 -11.02
CA VAL A 188 7.22 6.15 -10.68
C VAL A 188 7.84 5.68 -9.37
N PRO A 189 7.18 4.79 -8.60
CA PRO A 189 7.80 4.10 -7.48
C PRO A 189 8.65 2.90 -7.94
N GLU A 190 9.45 2.32 -7.05
CA GLU A 190 9.97 0.97 -7.23
C GLU A 190 8.79 -0.05 -7.21
N PRO A 191 8.82 -1.14 -7.98
CA PRO A 191 9.89 -1.61 -8.84
C PRO A 191 9.90 -1.00 -10.26
N PHE A 192 9.04 -0.04 -10.59
CA PHE A 192 8.90 0.48 -11.96
C PHE A 192 10.15 1.18 -12.47
N SER A 193 10.89 1.91 -11.61
CA SER A 193 12.15 2.53 -11.99
C SER A 193 13.23 1.46 -12.31
N THR A 194 13.29 0.39 -11.53
CA THR A 194 14.16 -0.76 -11.81
C THR A 194 13.73 -1.50 -13.09
N ILE A 195 12.44 -1.70 -13.33
CA ILE A 195 11.93 -2.29 -14.59
C ILE A 195 12.39 -1.45 -15.79
N ALA A 196 12.24 -0.13 -15.71
CA ALA A 196 12.58 0.77 -16.80
C ALA A 196 14.07 0.69 -17.15
N THR A 197 14.94 0.81 -16.16
CA THR A 197 16.40 0.80 -16.34
C THR A 197 16.98 -0.56 -16.76
N ILE A 198 16.29 -1.67 -16.44
CA ILE A 198 16.68 -3.01 -16.93
C ILE A 198 16.23 -3.22 -18.37
N LYS A 199 15.01 -2.77 -18.72
CA LYS A 199 14.47 -3.01 -20.08
C LYS A 199 15.05 -2.09 -21.14
N ASP A 200 15.51 -0.91 -20.75
CA ASP A 200 16.11 0.06 -21.67
C ASP A 200 17.24 0.83 -20.95
N GLU A 201 18.49 0.51 -21.30
CA GLU A 201 19.70 1.11 -20.71
C GLU A 201 19.84 2.62 -21.01
N SER A 202 19.07 3.16 -21.97
CA SER A 202 19.03 4.60 -22.22
C SER A 202 18.21 5.37 -21.17
N ILE A 203 17.35 4.68 -20.41
CA ILE A 203 16.57 5.26 -19.31
C ILE A 203 17.43 5.36 -18.05
N LEU A 204 17.35 6.50 -17.39
CA LEU A 204 18.04 6.74 -16.12
C LEU A 204 17.06 7.25 -15.07
N VAL A 205 17.39 7.02 -13.81
CA VAL A 205 16.82 7.74 -12.67
C VAL A 205 17.52 9.11 -12.66
N ALA A 206 16.79 10.15 -13.06
CA ALA A 206 17.34 11.49 -13.18
C ALA A 206 17.26 12.28 -11.87
N ILE A 207 16.18 12.09 -11.10
CA ILE A 207 15.93 12.74 -9.80
C ILE A 207 15.32 11.72 -8.85
N ASP A 208 15.90 11.61 -7.65
CA ASP A 208 15.34 10.90 -6.53
C ASP A 208 14.46 11.87 -5.72
N LEU A 209 13.14 11.65 -5.72
CA LEU A 209 12.21 12.54 -5.04
C LEU A 209 12.29 12.42 -3.51
N GLN A 210 12.75 11.28 -3.01
CA GLN A 210 12.99 11.11 -1.58
C GLN A 210 14.14 12.00 -1.12
N GLN A 211 15.25 12.02 -1.87
CA GLN A 211 16.39 12.87 -1.57
C GLN A 211 16.03 14.36 -1.64
N GLU A 212 15.27 14.76 -2.67
CA GLU A 212 14.76 16.14 -2.79
C GLU A 212 13.88 16.53 -1.60
N PHE A 213 13.05 15.60 -1.12
CA PHE A 213 12.18 15.83 0.05
C PHE A 213 13.00 16.01 1.34
N GLU A 214 13.99 15.15 1.57
CA GLU A 214 14.90 15.24 2.72
C GLU A 214 15.71 16.54 2.70
N ASP A 215 16.22 16.93 1.54
CA ASP A 215 16.99 18.16 1.36
C ASP A 215 16.17 19.42 1.67
N ILE A 216 14.87 19.39 1.40
CA ILE A 216 13.95 20.49 1.70
C ILE A 216 13.52 20.50 3.16
N THR A 217 13.10 19.36 3.68
CA THR A 217 12.53 19.26 5.03
C THR A 217 13.58 19.27 6.13
N LYS A 218 14.83 18.90 5.80
CA LYS A 218 15.97 18.80 6.75
C LYS A 218 15.75 17.86 7.93
N LYS A 219 14.75 16.97 7.84
CA LYS A 219 14.37 16.11 8.96
C LYS A 219 15.03 14.73 8.92
N GLY A 220 15.71 14.38 7.84
CA GLY A 220 16.33 13.05 7.65
C GLY A 220 15.32 11.90 7.68
N ASN A 221 14.03 12.21 7.57
CA ASN A 221 12.96 11.26 7.66
C ASN A 221 12.37 10.99 6.28
N THR A 222 12.30 9.70 5.95
CA THR A 222 11.57 9.25 4.79
C THR A 222 10.06 9.47 4.98
N PHE A 223 9.37 9.99 3.96
CA PHE A 223 7.92 10.17 4.05
C PHE A 223 7.17 8.83 3.92
N PRO A 224 6.13 8.57 4.74
CA PRO A 224 5.28 7.39 4.56
C PRO A 224 4.57 7.42 3.22
N LEU A 225 4.75 6.38 2.40
CA LEU A 225 4.15 6.28 1.06
C LEU A 225 2.96 5.33 1.07
N THR A 226 3.16 4.15 1.64
CA THR A 226 2.17 3.06 1.65
C THR A 226 1.87 2.63 3.07
N VAL A 227 0.59 2.48 3.37
CA VAL A 227 0.11 1.97 4.65
C VAL A 227 -0.77 0.73 4.47
N LEU A 228 -0.74 -0.15 5.46
CA LEU A 228 -1.77 -1.16 5.67
C LEU A 228 -2.95 -0.51 6.38
N VAL A 229 -4.13 -0.79 5.87
CA VAL A 229 -5.40 -0.44 6.52
C VAL A 229 -6.21 -1.69 6.80
N ALA A 230 -7.02 -1.64 7.84
CA ALA A 230 -8.04 -2.65 8.09
C ALA A 230 -9.41 -1.98 8.24
N THR A 231 -10.48 -2.73 7.95
CA THR A 231 -11.82 -2.20 8.20
C THR A 231 -12.03 -1.98 9.68
N LYS A 232 -12.77 -0.91 10.05
CA LYS A 232 -13.08 -0.61 11.44
C LYS A 232 -13.73 -1.80 12.15
N ASP A 233 -14.71 -2.40 11.49
CA ASP A 233 -15.43 -3.57 12.00
C ASP A 233 -14.48 -4.73 12.32
N PHE A 234 -13.51 -4.99 11.45
CA PHE A 234 -12.53 -6.06 11.67
C PHE A 234 -11.60 -5.74 12.84
N CYS A 235 -11.13 -4.50 12.93
CA CYS A 235 -10.30 -4.05 14.07
C CYS A 235 -11.00 -4.16 15.41
N GLU A 236 -12.30 -3.82 15.47
CA GLU A 236 -13.07 -3.82 16.70
C GLU A 236 -13.52 -5.24 17.14
N LYS A 237 -13.90 -6.09 16.18
CA LYS A 237 -14.38 -7.45 16.46
C LYS A 237 -13.25 -8.48 16.59
N ASN A 238 -12.12 -8.28 15.91
CA ASN A 238 -11.03 -9.25 15.81
C ASN A 238 -9.65 -8.61 16.06
N PRO A 239 -9.43 -7.83 17.13
CA PRO A 239 -8.16 -7.13 17.35
C PRO A 239 -6.96 -8.09 17.47
N ALA A 240 -7.16 -9.27 18.04
CA ALA A 240 -6.13 -10.30 18.13
C ALA A 240 -5.70 -10.84 16.74
N GLU A 241 -6.63 -10.96 15.78
CA GLU A 241 -6.31 -11.40 14.44
C GLU A 241 -5.58 -10.31 13.65
N VAL A 242 -5.89 -9.02 13.87
CA VAL A 242 -5.11 -7.90 13.33
C VAL A 242 -3.66 -7.98 13.83
N GLN A 243 -3.42 -8.20 15.13
CA GLN A 243 -2.07 -8.33 15.68
C GLN A 243 -1.31 -9.55 15.12
N LYS A 244 -2.01 -10.66 14.99
CA LYS A 244 -1.45 -11.89 14.38
C LYS A 244 -1.05 -11.64 12.92
N PHE A 245 -1.91 -10.94 12.15
CA PHE A 245 -1.59 -10.54 10.78
C PHE A 245 -0.34 -9.65 10.74
N LEU A 246 -0.28 -8.60 11.56
CA LEU A 246 0.86 -7.69 11.63
C LEU A 246 2.16 -8.42 11.95
N THR A 247 2.14 -9.33 12.92
CA THR A 247 3.31 -10.16 13.27
C THR A 247 3.77 -11.05 12.10
N LYS A 248 2.84 -11.63 11.35
CA LYS A 248 3.16 -12.45 10.17
C LYS A 248 3.66 -11.60 9.00
N TYR A 249 3.06 -10.42 8.80
CA TYR A 249 3.51 -9.47 7.79
C TYR A 249 4.94 -8.99 8.07
N GLU A 250 5.25 -8.61 9.32
CA GLU A 250 6.59 -8.19 9.74
C GLU A 250 7.64 -9.26 9.42
N LYS A 251 7.37 -10.53 9.76
CA LYS A 251 8.25 -11.67 9.41
C LYS A 251 8.41 -11.84 7.89
N SER A 252 7.34 -11.65 7.12
CA SER A 252 7.39 -11.68 5.66
C SER A 252 8.28 -10.57 5.12
N TYR A 253 8.07 -9.34 5.56
CA TYR A 253 8.88 -8.17 5.22
C TYR A 253 10.37 -8.39 5.53
N GLU A 254 10.71 -8.81 6.76
CA GLU A 254 12.09 -9.09 7.17
C GLU A 254 12.73 -10.16 6.28
N SER A 255 12.00 -11.25 5.99
CA SER A 255 12.47 -12.31 5.10
C SER A 255 12.76 -11.80 3.68
N VAL A 256 11.88 -10.93 3.16
CA VAL A 256 12.00 -10.33 1.82
C VAL A 256 13.23 -9.43 1.74
N VAL A 257 13.42 -8.54 2.72
CA VAL A 257 14.56 -7.63 2.76
C VAL A 257 15.88 -8.39 2.95
N LYS A 258 15.88 -9.42 3.79
CA LYS A 258 17.06 -10.25 4.04
C LYS A 258 17.45 -11.14 2.86
N ASN A 259 16.46 -11.61 2.08
CA ASN A 259 16.65 -12.56 1.00
C ASN A 259 15.96 -12.11 -0.31
N PRO A 260 16.40 -11.02 -0.96
CA PRO A 260 15.74 -10.47 -2.14
C PRO A 260 15.61 -11.46 -3.30
N ALA A 261 16.61 -12.35 -3.49
CA ALA A 261 16.57 -13.34 -4.56
C ALA A 261 15.48 -14.40 -4.33
N LYS A 262 15.26 -14.84 -3.08
CA LYS A 262 14.16 -15.74 -2.73
C LYS A 262 12.80 -15.05 -2.93
N ALA A 263 12.67 -13.80 -2.48
CA ALA A 263 11.46 -13.02 -2.68
C ALA A 263 11.14 -12.84 -4.19
N GLY A 264 12.15 -12.59 -5.01
CA GLY A 264 11.98 -12.49 -6.47
C GLY A 264 11.43 -13.77 -7.08
N LYS A 265 11.96 -14.93 -6.70
CA LYS A 265 11.45 -16.24 -7.17
C LYS A 265 9.99 -16.45 -6.76
N LEU A 266 9.63 -16.17 -5.50
CA LEU A 266 8.26 -16.29 -5.02
C LEU A 266 7.29 -15.36 -5.77
N CYS A 267 7.70 -14.13 -6.09
CA CYS A 267 6.87 -13.22 -6.88
C CYS A 267 6.57 -13.77 -8.28
N GLU A 268 7.53 -14.45 -8.89
CA GLU A 268 7.37 -15.08 -10.20
C GLU A 268 6.52 -16.34 -10.11
N GLU A 269 6.76 -17.23 -9.13
CA GLU A 269 6.00 -18.46 -8.87
C GLU A 269 4.52 -18.20 -8.53
N LEU A 270 4.23 -17.11 -7.81
CA LEU A 270 2.86 -16.67 -7.46
C LEU A 270 2.20 -15.81 -8.55
N ASP A 271 2.83 -15.70 -9.72
CA ASP A 271 2.34 -14.92 -10.88
C ASP A 271 1.90 -13.48 -10.49
N LEU A 272 2.79 -12.76 -9.82
CA LEU A 272 2.53 -11.36 -9.44
C LEU A 272 2.84 -10.37 -10.58
N GLY A 273 3.14 -10.85 -11.78
CA GLY A 273 3.49 -10.05 -12.94
C GLY A 273 4.87 -9.38 -12.83
N LEU A 274 5.74 -9.86 -11.94
CA LEU A 274 7.06 -9.32 -11.66
C LEU A 274 8.12 -10.40 -11.84
N ALA A 275 9.08 -10.17 -12.76
CA ALA A 275 10.19 -11.10 -12.98
C ALA A 275 11.13 -11.13 -11.76
N ALA A 276 11.61 -12.31 -11.40
CA ALA A 276 12.48 -12.54 -10.23
C ALA A 276 13.70 -11.61 -10.17
N GLY A 277 14.38 -11.41 -11.31
CA GLY A 277 15.54 -10.53 -11.40
C GLY A 277 15.24 -9.05 -11.17
N VAL A 278 14.04 -8.59 -11.56
CA VAL A 278 13.56 -7.22 -11.29
C VAL A 278 13.33 -7.03 -9.79
N VAL A 279 12.55 -7.93 -9.18
CA VAL A 279 12.23 -7.87 -7.74
C VAL A 279 13.52 -7.88 -6.91
N THR A 280 14.45 -8.81 -7.23
CA THR A 280 15.74 -8.91 -6.53
C THR A 280 16.51 -7.59 -6.54
N LYS A 281 16.52 -6.87 -7.68
CA LYS A 281 17.25 -5.60 -7.83
C LYS A 281 16.50 -4.40 -7.27
N SER A 282 15.16 -4.45 -7.18
CA SER A 282 14.33 -3.35 -6.70
C SER A 282 14.25 -3.28 -5.17
N ILE A 283 14.25 -4.43 -4.46
CA ILE A 283 14.08 -4.48 -3.01
C ILE A 283 15.04 -3.54 -2.24
N PRO A 284 16.36 -3.48 -2.56
CA PRO A 284 17.28 -2.57 -1.85
C PRO A 284 16.98 -1.08 -2.04
N LYS A 285 16.18 -0.71 -3.04
CA LYS A 285 15.83 0.67 -3.41
C LYS A 285 14.40 1.05 -3.05
N ALA A 286 13.60 0.06 -2.65
CA ALA A 286 12.16 0.23 -2.49
C ALA A 286 11.76 0.85 -1.15
N ASN A 287 12.70 1.04 -0.23
CA ASN A 287 12.47 1.59 1.11
C ASN A 287 11.27 0.93 1.81
N TYR A 288 11.18 -0.41 1.70
CA TYR A 288 10.20 -1.16 2.47
C TYR A 288 10.49 -1.03 3.95
N THR A 289 9.44 -0.92 4.73
CA THR A 289 9.54 -0.80 6.19
C THR A 289 8.35 -1.49 6.84
N PHE A 290 8.46 -1.67 8.15
CA PHE A 290 7.33 -2.04 8.99
C PHE A 290 7.36 -1.20 10.26
N VAL A 291 6.35 -0.34 10.41
CA VAL A 291 6.14 0.47 11.63
C VAL A 291 4.67 0.36 12.00
N ASN A 292 4.36 -0.05 13.23
CA ASN A 292 2.97 -0.07 13.69
C ASN A 292 2.34 1.33 13.60
N ALA A 293 1.06 1.41 13.35
CA ALA A 293 0.39 2.70 13.12
C ALA A 293 0.52 3.67 14.30
N ALA A 294 0.46 3.16 15.55
CA ALA A 294 0.62 3.98 16.74
C ALA A 294 2.03 4.61 16.81
N ASP A 295 3.07 3.81 16.50
CA ASP A 295 4.47 4.26 16.53
C ASP A 295 4.80 5.21 15.36
N GLY A 296 4.14 5.02 14.20
CA GLY A 296 4.33 5.84 13.00
C GLY A 296 3.40 7.04 12.88
N LYS A 297 2.56 7.32 13.89
CA LYS A 297 1.55 8.38 13.86
C LYS A 297 2.15 9.74 13.52
N GLU A 298 3.22 10.14 14.21
CA GLU A 298 3.85 11.45 14.04
C GLU A 298 4.33 11.65 12.60
N SER A 299 5.02 10.67 12.00
CA SER A 299 5.48 10.78 10.61
C SER A 299 4.35 10.82 9.59
N CYS A 300 3.24 10.11 9.86
CA CYS A 300 2.03 10.21 9.05
C CYS A 300 1.41 11.61 9.15
N GLU A 301 1.25 12.15 10.35
CA GLU A 301 0.65 13.46 10.57
C GLU A 301 1.50 14.59 9.98
N GLU A 302 2.82 14.50 10.05
CA GLU A 302 3.74 15.44 9.40
C GLU A 302 3.50 15.51 7.89
N LEU A 303 3.46 14.36 7.21
CA LEU A 303 3.21 14.34 5.77
C LEU A 303 1.78 14.79 5.43
N LEU A 304 0.78 14.33 6.18
CA LEU A 304 -0.61 14.72 5.96
C LEU A 304 -0.83 16.23 6.19
N ASN A 305 -0.08 16.88 7.09
CA ASN A 305 -0.09 18.33 7.24
C ASN A 305 0.42 19.07 6.00
N ILE A 306 1.52 18.59 5.41
CA ILE A 306 2.03 19.13 4.14
C ILE A 306 0.95 19.08 3.06
N PHE A 307 0.25 17.95 2.96
CA PHE A 307 -0.83 17.80 1.98
C PHE A 307 -2.05 18.66 2.30
N LEU A 308 -2.40 18.80 3.58
CA LEU A 308 -3.51 19.66 4.01
C LEU A 308 -3.27 21.12 3.69
N GLU A 309 -2.04 21.60 3.83
CA GLU A 309 -1.66 22.98 3.50
C GLU A 309 -1.70 23.24 1.98
N SER A 310 -1.20 22.31 1.17
CA SER A 310 -1.19 22.44 -0.29
C SER A 310 -2.56 22.20 -0.92
N GLU A 311 -3.24 21.12 -0.55
CA GLU A 311 -4.53 20.72 -1.13
C GLU A 311 -5.40 19.97 -0.10
N LYS A 312 -6.30 20.68 0.57
CA LYS A 312 -7.15 20.12 1.63
C LYS A 312 -7.95 18.89 1.22
N SER A 313 -8.40 18.84 -0.03
CA SER A 313 -9.18 17.73 -0.57
C SER A 313 -8.38 16.43 -0.70
N SER A 314 -7.04 16.53 -0.70
CA SER A 314 -6.13 15.38 -0.81
C SER A 314 -6.28 14.36 0.32
N ILE A 315 -6.66 14.84 1.51
CA ILE A 315 -6.84 14.03 2.73
C ILE A 315 -8.27 14.10 3.29
N GLY A 316 -9.22 14.65 2.51
CA GLY A 316 -10.63 14.77 2.95
C GLY A 316 -10.91 15.94 3.88
N GLY A 317 -10.15 17.04 3.74
CA GLY A 317 -10.44 18.35 4.32
C GLY A 317 -9.84 18.63 5.69
N LYS A 318 -9.36 17.64 6.42
CA LYS A 318 -8.77 17.75 7.76
C LYS A 318 -7.82 16.60 8.06
N LEU A 319 -6.96 16.76 9.06
CA LEU A 319 -6.20 15.62 9.59
C LEU A 319 -7.16 14.58 10.18
N PRO A 320 -6.84 13.28 10.01
CA PRO A 320 -7.53 12.24 10.75
C PRO A 320 -7.32 12.41 12.26
N ASP A 321 -8.33 12.10 13.05
CA ASP A 321 -8.15 12.03 14.51
C ASP A 321 -7.43 10.74 14.94
N SER A 322 -7.16 10.61 16.26
CA SER A 322 -6.46 9.45 16.82
C SER A 322 -7.12 8.11 16.50
N GLY A 323 -8.43 8.09 16.26
CA GLY A 323 -9.17 6.88 15.87
C GLY A 323 -8.76 6.30 14.52
N PHE A 324 -8.02 7.04 13.69
CA PHE A 324 -7.45 6.55 12.43
C PHE A 324 -6.36 5.52 12.66
N TYR A 325 -5.58 5.68 13.71
CA TYR A 325 -4.46 4.79 14.02
C TYR A 325 -4.93 3.64 14.90
N PHE A 326 -4.61 2.42 14.50
CA PHE A 326 -4.90 1.23 15.30
C PHE A 326 -3.90 1.17 16.47
N GLU A 327 -4.43 1.17 17.67
CA GLU A 327 -3.68 0.97 18.90
C GLU A 327 -3.82 -0.49 19.36
N LYS A 328 -2.76 -1.03 19.97
CA LYS A 328 -2.71 -2.43 20.46
C LYS A 328 -3.69 -2.65 21.59
#